data_7d5e01b29be7f75da74015cc49ad58b9
#
_entry.id   7d5e01b29be7f75da74015cc49ad58b9
#
_cell.length_a   1.000
_cell.length_b   1.000
_cell.length_c   1.000
_cell.angle_alpha   90.00
_cell.angle_beta   90.00
_cell.angle_gamma   90.00
#
_symmetry.space_group_name_H-M   'P 1'
#
loop_
_entity.id
_entity.type
_entity.pdbx_description
1 polymer ?
#
loop_
_entity_poly.entity_id
_entity_poly.type
_entity_poly.pdbx_seq_one_letter_code
_entity_poly.pdbx_strand_id
1 'polypeptide(L)'
;TFITTTASVETFGGPQAYNAMKGSLLVYAKQLSQDVGQDNIRVNCVSPGPIYFEGGSWQMLKDTMAKWFAKIERDHPTGRLGTPEEVSNCIVFLSSPAASWVSGTNLMVDGGFTKRVQF
;
A
#
# COMPACT_ATOMS: atom_id res chain seq x y z
N THR A 1 -8.26 -1.35 9.61
CA THR A 1 -7.41 -1.00 8.44
C THR A 1 -6.97 -2.26 7.72
N PHE A 2 -7.16 -2.32 6.41
CA PHE A 2 -6.68 -3.39 5.53
C PHE A 2 -5.36 -2.99 4.88
N ILE A 3 -4.45 -3.95 4.72
CA ILE A 3 -3.21 -3.75 3.99
C ILE A 3 -3.36 -4.32 2.58
N THR A 4 -3.31 -3.44 1.61
CA THR A 4 -3.38 -3.74 0.18
C THR A 4 -2.00 -3.58 -0.48
N THR A 5 -1.92 -3.05 -1.66
CA THR A 5 -0.67 -2.78 -2.38
C THR A 5 -0.91 -1.75 -3.48
N THR A 6 0.11 -1.02 -3.88
CA THR A 6 0.06 -0.16 -5.08
C THR A 6 -0.31 -0.96 -6.33
N ALA A 7 0.06 -2.24 -6.41
CA ALA A 7 -0.30 -3.13 -7.51
C ALA A 7 -1.82 -3.46 -7.61
N SER A 8 -2.62 -3.06 -6.61
CA SER A 8 -4.09 -3.13 -6.68
C SER A 8 -4.71 -2.02 -7.53
N VAL A 9 -3.95 -0.98 -7.83
CA VAL A 9 -4.45 0.24 -8.50
C VAL A 9 -3.65 0.63 -9.73
N GLU A 10 -2.46 0.06 -9.90
CA GLU A 10 -1.58 0.28 -11.05
C GLU A 10 -0.87 -1.03 -11.41
N THR A 11 -0.66 -1.28 -12.70
CA THR A 11 -0.04 -2.51 -13.18
C THR A 11 1.47 -2.37 -13.26
N PHE A 12 2.20 -3.22 -12.57
CA PHE A 12 3.67 -3.27 -12.55
C PHE A 12 4.23 -4.57 -13.14
N GLY A 13 3.39 -5.42 -13.70
CA GLY A 13 3.73 -6.81 -14.00
C GLY A 13 3.69 -7.69 -12.75
N GLY A 14 4.15 -8.93 -12.85
CA GLY A 14 4.18 -9.88 -11.73
C GLY A 14 2.88 -10.67 -11.52
N PRO A 15 2.66 -11.23 -10.32
CA PRO A 15 1.58 -12.18 -10.08
C PRO A 15 0.20 -11.55 -10.18
N GLN A 16 -0.52 -11.79 -11.24
CA GLN A 16 -1.85 -11.23 -11.50
C GLN A 16 -2.88 -11.62 -10.42
N ALA A 17 -2.83 -12.86 -9.94
CA ALA A 17 -3.71 -13.34 -8.87
C ALA A 17 -3.52 -12.55 -7.56
N TYR A 18 -2.28 -12.27 -7.18
CA TYR A 18 -1.98 -11.44 -6.01
C TYR A 18 -2.59 -10.04 -6.15
N ASN A 19 -2.38 -9.40 -7.30
CA ASN A 19 -2.89 -8.05 -7.56
C ASN A 19 -4.43 -8.02 -7.52
N ALA A 20 -5.08 -9.02 -8.13
CA ALA A 20 -6.54 -9.15 -8.13
C ALA A 20 -7.10 -9.36 -6.72
N MET A 21 -6.50 -10.27 -5.93
CA MET A 21 -6.89 -10.53 -4.55
C MET A 21 -6.73 -9.29 -3.67
N LYS A 22 -5.64 -8.56 -3.83
CA LYS A 22 -5.43 -7.30 -3.10
C LYS A 22 -6.37 -6.19 -3.57
N GLY A 23 -6.70 -6.16 -4.87
CA GLY A 23 -7.66 -5.22 -5.44
C GLY A 23 -9.08 -5.43 -4.91
N SER A 24 -9.51 -6.68 -4.70
CA SER A 24 -10.83 -6.97 -4.13
C SER A 24 -11.03 -6.39 -2.72
N LEU A 25 -9.95 -6.28 -1.93
CA LEU A 25 -10.00 -5.68 -0.60
C LEU A 25 -10.34 -4.19 -0.64
N LEU A 26 -9.98 -3.46 -1.71
CA LEU A 26 -10.32 -2.04 -1.84
C LEU A 26 -11.83 -1.85 -1.95
N VAL A 27 -12.47 -2.65 -2.79
CA VAL A 27 -13.93 -2.61 -2.98
C VAL A 27 -14.64 -3.04 -1.71
N TYR A 28 -14.20 -4.15 -1.11
CA TYR A 28 -14.76 -4.67 0.14
C TYR A 28 -14.65 -3.65 1.28
N ALA A 29 -13.47 -3.06 1.49
CA ALA A 29 -13.27 -2.08 2.55
C ALA A 29 -14.13 -0.83 2.35
N LYS A 30 -14.29 -0.38 1.10
CA LYS A 30 -15.15 0.75 0.78
C LYS A 30 -16.60 0.48 1.12
N GLN A 31 -17.13 -0.65 0.71
CA GLN A 31 -18.49 -1.06 1.04
C GLN A 31 -18.67 -1.22 2.55
N LEU A 32 -17.79 -1.96 3.20
CA LEU A 32 -17.85 -2.16 4.65
C LEU A 32 -17.83 -0.83 5.42
N SER A 33 -17.05 0.16 4.94
CA SER A 33 -17.01 1.48 5.59
C SER A 33 -18.36 2.20 5.60
N GLN A 34 -19.20 1.94 4.63
CA GLN A 34 -20.56 2.49 4.54
C GLN A 34 -21.53 1.71 5.43
N ASP A 35 -21.40 0.39 5.45
CA ASP A 35 -22.28 -0.49 6.21
C ASP A 35 -22.15 -0.27 7.72
N VAL A 36 -20.93 -0.04 8.22
CA VAL A 36 -20.65 0.08 9.68
C VAL A 36 -20.43 1.51 10.17
N GLY A 37 -20.61 2.50 9.30
CA GLY A 37 -20.33 3.90 9.64
C GLY A 37 -21.21 4.44 10.77
N GLN A 38 -22.46 4.02 10.85
CA GLN A 38 -23.40 4.39 11.91
C GLN A 38 -23.03 3.85 13.28
N ASP A 39 -22.22 2.79 13.32
CA ASP A 39 -21.67 2.17 14.55
C ASP A 39 -20.36 2.84 15.02
N ASN A 40 -19.99 3.99 14.43
CA ASN A 40 -18.72 4.66 14.66
C ASN A 40 -17.47 3.80 14.35
N ILE A 41 -17.61 2.87 13.42
CA ILE A 41 -16.51 2.03 12.94
C ILE A 41 -15.97 2.62 11.64
N ARG A 42 -14.69 2.94 11.63
CA ARG A 42 -13.99 3.43 10.44
C ARG A 42 -13.25 2.28 9.76
N VAL A 43 -13.34 2.21 8.44
CA VAL A 43 -12.68 1.19 7.64
C VAL A 43 -11.88 1.86 6.54
N ASN A 44 -10.57 1.59 6.51
CA ASN A 44 -9.63 2.18 5.55
C ASN A 44 -8.68 1.11 4.99
N CYS A 45 -8.08 1.41 3.86
CA CYS A 45 -6.97 0.66 3.29
C CYS A 45 -5.68 1.47 3.33
N VAL A 46 -4.57 0.77 3.48
CA VAL A 46 -3.22 1.28 3.22
C VAL A 46 -2.65 0.46 2.07
N SER A 47 -2.18 1.14 1.03
CA SER A 47 -1.53 0.54 -0.14
C SER A 47 -0.04 0.89 -0.15
N PRO A 48 0.83 0.04 0.44
CA PRO A 48 2.26 0.26 0.37
C PRO A 48 2.80 0.13 -1.05
N GLY A 49 3.82 0.92 -1.36
CA GLY A 49 4.70 0.73 -2.50
C GLY A 49 5.76 -0.33 -2.25
N PRO A 50 6.91 -0.23 -2.94
CA PRO A 50 8.07 -1.08 -2.67
C PRO A 50 8.63 -0.82 -1.27
N ILE A 51 8.52 -1.81 -0.36
CA ILE A 51 8.99 -1.73 1.02
C ILE A 51 10.10 -2.76 1.25
N TYR A 52 11.26 -2.28 1.68
CA TYR A 52 12.41 -3.14 1.94
C TYR A 52 12.55 -3.44 3.44
N PHE A 53 12.69 -4.73 3.75
CA PHE A 53 13.08 -5.21 5.08
C PHE A 53 13.78 -6.57 4.97
N GLU A 54 14.58 -6.89 5.96
CA GLU A 54 15.30 -8.16 6.03
C GLU A 54 14.33 -9.35 6.11
N GLY A 55 14.56 -10.37 5.27
CA GLY A 55 13.66 -11.52 5.13
C GLY A 55 12.43 -11.26 4.25
N GLY A 56 12.24 -10.05 3.73
CA GLY A 56 11.12 -9.69 2.88
C GLY A 56 11.30 -10.06 1.40
N SER A 57 10.21 -9.97 0.64
CA SER A 57 10.23 -10.27 -0.81
C SER A 57 11.15 -9.35 -1.60
N TRP A 58 11.32 -8.10 -1.18
CA TRP A 58 12.23 -7.18 -1.85
C TRP A 58 13.70 -7.48 -1.60
N GLN A 59 14.04 -8.08 -0.43
CA GLN A 59 15.38 -8.62 -0.24
C GLN A 59 15.64 -9.82 -1.17
N MET A 60 14.70 -10.76 -1.25
CA MET A 60 14.81 -11.87 -2.18
C MET A 60 15.00 -11.40 -3.63
N LEU A 61 14.28 -10.35 -4.06
CA LEU A 61 14.44 -9.74 -5.39
C LEU A 61 15.81 -9.06 -5.55
N LYS A 62 16.33 -8.42 -4.51
CA LYS A 62 17.68 -7.85 -4.51
C LYS A 62 18.75 -8.94 -4.72
N ASP A 63 18.59 -10.07 -4.05
CA ASP A 63 19.54 -11.18 -4.10
C ASP A 63 19.47 -11.97 -5.42
N THR A 64 18.27 -12.11 -5.99
CA THR A 64 18.04 -12.92 -7.19
C THR A 64 18.00 -12.13 -8.50
N MET A 65 17.61 -10.85 -8.43
CA MET A 65 17.42 -9.96 -9.59
C MET A 65 18.05 -8.58 -9.35
N ALA A 66 19.31 -8.55 -8.93
CA ALA A 66 20.01 -7.34 -8.47
C ALA A 66 19.96 -6.17 -9.47
N LYS A 67 20.08 -6.43 -10.77
CA LYS A 67 20.01 -5.37 -11.80
C LYS A 67 18.62 -4.73 -11.89
N TRP A 68 17.58 -5.56 -11.77
CA TRP A 68 16.19 -5.09 -11.78
C TRP A 68 15.89 -4.33 -10.49
N PHE A 69 16.31 -4.84 -9.33
CA PHE A 69 16.18 -4.15 -8.05
C PHE A 69 16.85 -2.75 -8.09
N ALA A 70 18.10 -2.68 -8.53
CA ALA A 70 18.82 -1.42 -8.65
C ALA A 70 18.14 -0.43 -9.63
N LYS A 71 17.47 -0.93 -10.67
CA LYS A 71 16.67 -0.09 -11.56
C LYS A 71 15.47 0.50 -10.83
N ILE A 72 14.72 -0.33 -10.07
CA ILE A 72 13.57 0.15 -9.30
C ILE A 72 13.99 1.19 -8.27
N GLU A 73 15.08 0.94 -7.54
CA GLU A 73 15.60 1.86 -6.54
C GLU A 73 16.01 3.21 -7.16
N ARG A 74 16.74 3.18 -8.26
CA ARG A 74 17.16 4.40 -8.98
C ARG A 74 15.97 5.17 -9.56
N ASP A 75 14.98 4.46 -10.12
CA ASP A 75 13.84 5.07 -10.80
C ASP A 75 12.75 5.50 -9.79
N HIS A 76 12.90 5.13 -8.51
CA HIS A 76 12.01 5.56 -7.44
C HIS A 76 12.21 7.06 -7.15
N PRO A 77 11.14 7.87 -7.02
CA PRO A 77 11.26 9.32 -6.79
C PRO A 77 12.13 9.71 -5.60
N THR A 78 12.14 8.87 -4.55
CA THR A 78 12.95 9.11 -3.34
C THR A 78 14.36 8.53 -3.42
N GLY A 79 14.72 7.82 -4.50
CA GLY A 79 15.99 7.12 -4.65
C GLY A 79 16.19 5.92 -3.72
N ARG A 80 15.14 5.46 -3.04
CA ARG A 80 15.16 4.29 -2.16
C ARG A 80 13.78 3.65 -2.05
N LEU A 81 13.72 2.42 -1.57
CA LEU A 81 12.47 1.78 -1.15
C LEU A 81 12.06 2.30 0.23
N GLY A 82 10.78 2.18 0.53
CA GLY A 82 10.24 2.52 1.85
C GLY A 82 10.61 1.49 2.92
N THR A 83 10.32 1.81 4.18
CA THR A 83 10.51 0.92 5.34
C THR A 83 9.17 0.51 5.94
N PRO A 84 9.12 -0.60 6.70
CA PRO A 84 7.91 -1.00 7.43
C PRO A 84 7.39 0.08 8.38
N GLU A 85 8.29 0.85 9.00
CA GLU A 85 7.94 1.93 9.94
C GLU A 85 7.18 3.06 9.23
N GLU A 86 7.56 3.41 8.01
CA GLU A 86 6.87 4.42 7.23
C GLU A 86 5.42 4.01 6.91
N VAL A 87 5.19 2.72 6.68
CA VAL A 87 3.84 2.16 6.49
C VAL A 87 3.07 2.10 7.81
N SER A 88 3.71 1.61 8.87
CA SER A 88 3.05 1.42 10.17
C SER A 88 2.63 2.75 10.80
N ASN A 89 3.39 3.82 10.61
CA ASN A 89 3.00 5.18 11.04
C ASN A 89 1.67 5.62 10.43
N CYS A 90 1.46 5.32 9.16
CA CYS A 90 0.19 5.61 8.47
C CYS A 90 -0.96 4.74 9.01
N ILE A 91 -0.69 3.47 9.33
CA ILE A 91 -1.68 2.58 9.94
C ILE A 91 -2.08 3.08 11.33
N VAL A 92 -1.09 3.49 12.15
CA VAL A 92 -1.33 4.07 13.48
C VAL A 92 -2.18 5.33 13.36
N PHE A 93 -1.85 6.24 12.44
CA PHE A 93 -2.66 7.44 12.18
C PHE A 93 -4.10 7.07 11.85
N LEU A 94 -4.33 6.20 10.85
CA LEU A 94 -5.67 5.79 10.43
C LEU A 94 -6.45 5.07 11.52
N SER A 95 -5.77 4.41 12.45
CA SER A 95 -6.39 3.68 13.56
C SER A 95 -6.62 4.56 14.80
N SER A 96 -6.06 5.76 14.83
CA SER A 96 -6.12 6.67 15.96
C SER A 96 -7.32 7.64 15.87
N PRO A 97 -7.68 8.33 16.98
CA PRO A 97 -8.69 9.41 16.96
C PRO A 97 -8.31 10.58 16.05
N ALA A 98 -7.03 10.78 15.71
CA ALA A 98 -6.61 11.83 14.78
C ALA A 98 -7.20 11.64 13.36
N ALA A 99 -7.59 10.42 13.01
CA ALA A 99 -8.27 10.10 11.76
C ALA A 99 -9.80 9.93 11.92
N SER A 100 -10.41 10.61 12.89
CA SER A 100 -11.83 10.43 13.24
C SER A 100 -12.81 10.67 12.07
N TRP A 101 -12.41 11.48 11.10
CA TRP A 101 -13.22 11.77 9.90
C TRP A 101 -12.70 11.09 8.63
N VAL A 102 -11.81 10.08 8.76
CA VAL A 102 -11.24 9.35 7.64
C VAL A 102 -11.79 7.93 7.63
N SER A 103 -12.72 7.65 6.71
CA SER A 103 -13.30 6.31 6.51
C SER A 103 -13.54 6.06 5.03
N GLY A 104 -13.36 4.82 4.58
CA GLY A 104 -13.55 4.39 3.20
C GLY A 104 -12.45 4.89 2.25
N THR A 105 -11.29 5.29 2.76
CA THR A 105 -10.15 5.73 1.95
C THR A 105 -9.15 4.62 1.67
N ASN A 106 -8.41 4.78 0.59
CA ASN A 106 -7.19 4.03 0.30
C ASN A 106 -6.00 4.98 0.34
N LEU A 107 -5.19 4.89 1.39
CA LEU A 107 -3.99 5.69 1.55
C LEU A 107 -2.80 5.01 0.87
N MET A 108 -2.27 5.66 -0.17
CA MET A 108 -1.04 5.24 -0.81
C MET A 108 0.16 5.64 0.04
N VAL A 109 1.04 4.68 0.32
CA VAL A 109 2.27 4.89 1.10
C VAL A 109 3.44 4.33 0.29
N ASP A 110 3.86 5.09 -0.71
CA ASP A 110 4.73 4.60 -1.78
C ASP A 110 5.85 5.59 -2.18
N GLY A 111 6.02 6.69 -1.44
CA GLY A 111 7.03 7.70 -1.76
C GLY A 111 6.88 8.33 -3.15
N GLY A 112 5.67 8.32 -3.72
CA GLY A 112 5.40 8.82 -5.07
C GLY A 112 5.75 7.84 -6.19
N PHE A 113 5.88 6.54 -5.87
CA PHE A 113 6.25 5.52 -6.86
C PHE A 113 5.21 5.32 -7.95
N THR A 114 3.91 5.31 -7.60
CA THR A 114 2.82 5.23 -8.57
C THR A 114 2.71 6.53 -9.35
N LYS A 115 2.40 6.42 -10.64
CA LYS A 115 2.33 7.58 -11.55
C LYS A 115 0.91 8.12 -11.74
N ARG A 116 -0.07 7.40 -11.23
CA ARG A 116 -1.47 7.82 -11.33
C ARG A 116 -1.78 8.97 -10.37
N VAL A 117 -2.60 9.89 -10.81
CA VAL A 117 -3.23 10.87 -9.91
C VAL A 117 -4.40 10.19 -9.21
N GLN A 118 -4.49 10.34 -7.90
CA GLN A 118 -5.63 9.85 -7.11
C GLN A 118 -6.69 10.95 -7.00
N PHE A 119 -7.90 10.58 -7.33
CA PHE A 119 -9.08 11.40 -7.12
C PHE A 119 -10.05 10.66 -6.21
#